data_c88086e5fa90100064facbedea8b8ebc
#
_entry.id   c88086e5fa90100064facbedea8b8ebc
#
_cell.length_a   1.000
_cell.length_b   1.000
_cell.length_c   1.000
_cell.angle_alpha   90.00
_cell.angle_beta   90.00
_cell.angle_gamma   90.00
#
_symmetry.space_group_name_H-M   'P 1'
#
loop_
_entity.id
_entity.type
_entity.pdbx_description
1 polymer ?
#
loop_
_entity_poly.entity_id
_entity_poly.type
_entity_poly.pdbx_seq_one_letter_code
_entity_poly.pdbx_strand_id
1 'polypeptide(L)'
;GDIWAAYVSAAMAAALTALRKVKSTSMIPAIPIAYISAAVVIGFFVSPSEAFETQWPLFLGHGAFIAAASCLLALGPRYIGSAEVSLLILLEAVLAPLLVWAVIGENPGSWALVGGAVVIGALTVSNLYTLANQKRGIPTG
;
A
#
# COMPACT_ATOMS: atom_id res chain seq x y z
N GLY A 1 8.44 6.44 -16.49
CA GLY A 1 8.00 5.42 -15.56
C GLY A 1 8.85 5.29 -14.32
N ASP A 2 10.09 4.84 -14.45
CA ASP A 2 10.88 4.32 -13.30
C ASP A 2 11.25 5.38 -12.25
N ILE A 3 11.52 6.61 -12.66
CA ILE A 3 11.82 7.73 -11.74
C ILE A 3 10.61 8.04 -10.85
N TRP A 4 9.40 8.06 -11.44
CA TRP A 4 8.17 8.27 -10.68
C TRP A 4 7.87 7.12 -9.73
N ALA A 5 8.11 5.88 -10.15
CA ALA A 5 7.98 4.70 -9.30
C ALA A 5 8.94 4.75 -8.10
N ALA A 6 10.20 5.13 -8.34
CA ALA A 6 11.20 5.32 -7.28
C ALA A 6 10.78 6.44 -6.29
N TYR A 7 10.28 7.56 -6.81
CA TYR A 7 9.77 8.66 -5.98
C TYR A 7 8.60 8.22 -5.09
N VAL A 8 7.60 7.53 -5.66
CA VAL A 8 6.45 7.01 -4.92
C VAL A 8 6.88 6.03 -3.84
N SER A 9 7.81 5.12 -4.16
CA SER A 9 8.35 4.14 -3.20
C SER A 9 9.07 4.82 -2.04
N ALA A 10 9.89 5.84 -2.32
CA ALA A 10 10.58 6.62 -1.29
C ALA A 10 9.61 7.40 -0.41
N ALA A 11 8.58 8.04 -1.01
CA ALA A 11 7.56 8.76 -0.27
C ALA A 11 6.73 7.83 0.63
N MET A 12 6.38 6.63 0.15
CA MET A 12 5.67 5.62 0.94
C MET A 12 6.52 5.13 2.12
N ALA A 13 7.81 4.85 1.89
CA ALA A 13 8.73 4.44 2.94
C ALA A 13 8.88 5.54 4.01
N ALA A 14 8.97 6.80 3.61
CA ALA A 14 9.01 7.94 4.53
C ALA A 14 7.71 8.07 5.34
N ALA A 15 6.55 7.93 4.69
CA ALA A 15 5.24 7.98 5.35
C ALA A 15 5.09 6.86 6.40
N LEU A 16 5.42 5.62 6.05
CA LEU A 16 5.38 4.48 6.98
C LEU A 16 6.35 4.67 8.15
N THR A 17 7.53 5.24 7.90
CA THR A 17 8.51 5.53 8.95
C THR A 17 8.00 6.63 9.88
N ALA A 18 7.36 7.66 9.36
CA ALA A 18 6.72 8.71 10.14
C ALA A 18 5.57 8.17 11.00
N LEU A 19 4.70 7.33 10.42
CA LEU A 19 3.61 6.65 11.15
C LEU A 19 4.13 5.81 12.32
N ARG A 20 5.28 5.14 12.14
CA ARG A 20 5.93 4.37 13.23
C ARG A 20 6.39 5.25 14.39
N LYS A 21 6.95 6.44 14.10
CA LYS A 21 7.42 7.37 15.12
C LYS A 21 6.29 7.97 15.96
N VAL A 22 5.09 8.08 15.40
CA VAL A 22 3.95 8.76 16.01
C VAL A 22 2.86 7.75 16.43
N LYS A 23 3.24 6.55 16.87
CA LYS A 23 2.31 5.46 17.28
C LYS A 23 1.31 5.88 18.36
N SER A 24 1.68 6.81 19.24
CA SER A 24 0.83 7.29 20.34
C SER A 24 -0.32 8.20 19.86
N THR A 25 -0.18 8.81 18.68
CA THR A 25 -1.16 9.75 18.14
C THR A 25 -1.85 9.14 16.94
N SER A 26 -3.18 9.32 16.84
CA SER A 26 -3.92 8.89 15.66
C SER A 26 -3.60 9.77 14.47
N MET A 27 -3.11 9.17 13.39
CA MET A 27 -2.84 9.86 12.13
C MET A 27 -4.04 9.84 11.17
N ILE A 28 -5.18 9.29 11.59
CA ILE A 28 -6.41 9.26 10.79
C ILE A 28 -6.82 10.66 10.31
N PRO A 29 -6.76 11.73 11.13
CA PRO A 29 -7.12 13.08 10.68
C PRO A 29 -6.20 13.65 9.59
N ALA A 30 -4.98 13.12 9.45
CA ALA A 30 -4.05 13.54 8.39
C ALA A 30 -4.46 13.01 7.01
N ILE A 31 -5.22 11.91 6.94
CA ILE A 31 -5.65 11.27 5.70
C ILE A 31 -6.51 12.22 4.84
N PRO A 32 -7.62 12.79 5.33
CA PRO A 32 -8.41 13.71 4.53
C PRO A 32 -7.63 14.95 4.11
N ILE A 33 -6.74 15.46 4.95
CA ILE A 33 -5.89 16.60 4.60
C ILE A 33 -4.98 16.26 3.43
N ALA A 34 -4.36 15.09 3.44
CA ALA A 34 -3.49 14.63 2.35
C ALA A 34 -4.26 14.46 1.04
N TYR A 35 -5.44 13.82 1.06
CA TYR A 35 -6.25 13.62 -0.13
C TYR A 35 -6.86 14.92 -0.67
N ILE A 36 -7.31 15.82 0.20
CA ILE A 36 -7.85 17.12 -0.23
C ILE A 36 -6.75 17.98 -0.84
N SER A 37 -5.55 18.03 -0.23
CA SER A 37 -4.44 18.79 -0.81
C SER A 37 -3.99 18.21 -2.15
N ALA A 38 -3.93 16.89 -2.29
CA ALA A 38 -3.66 16.24 -3.57
C ALA A 38 -4.75 16.55 -4.61
N ALA A 39 -6.01 16.48 -4.24
CA ALA A 39 -7.14 16.80 -5.13
C ALA A 39 -7.10 18.27 -5.60
N VAL A 40 -6.78 19.21 -4.71
CA VAL A 40 -6.62 20.63 -5.06
C VAL A 40 -5.48 20.81 -6.06
N VAL A 41 -4.31 20.22 -5.82
CA VAL A 41 -3.16 20.31 -6.73
C VAL A 41 -3.48 19.71 -8.09
N ILE A 42 -4.07 18.50 -8.13
CA ILE A 42 -4.43 17.84 -9.39
C ILE A 42 -5.51 18.62 -10.14
N GLY A 43 -6.47 19.22 -9.43
CA GLY A 43 -7.54 20.01 -10.01
C GLY A 43 -7.09 21.24 -10.80
N PHE A 44 -5.86 21.74 -10.55
CA PHE A 44 -5.26 22.77 -11.40
C PHE A 44 -4.78 22.27 -12.78
N PHE A 45 -4.55 20.97 -12.90
CA PHE A 45 -3.99 20.35 -14.11
C PHE A 45 -5.01 19.54 -14.90
N VAL A 46 -6.10 19.13 -14.25
CA VAL A 46 -7.11 18.23 -14.83
C VAL A 46 -8.50 18.79 -14.54
N SER A 47 -9.37 18.80 -15.55
CA SER A 47 -10.78 19.13 -15.40
C SER A 47 -11.61 17.84 -15.37
N PRO A 48 -11.96 17.31 -14.20
CA PRO A 48 -12.66 16.03 -14.08
C PRO A 48 -14.18 16.14 -14.31
N SER A 49 -14.71 17.31 -14.67
CA SER A 49 -16.14 17.60 -14.74
C SER A 49 -16.94 16.62 -15.58
N GLU A 50 -16.51 16.35 -16.82
CA GLU A 50 -17.22 15.44 -17.73
C GLU A 50 -17.28 13.99 -17.22
N ALA A 51 -16.16 13.49 -16.68
CA ALA A 51 -16.10 12.15 -16.12
C ALA A 51 -16.93 12.06 -14.83
N PHE A 52 -16.92 13.11 -14.01
CA PHE A 52 -17.68 13.15 -12.77
C PHE A 52 -19.19 13.17 -13.02
N GLU A 53 -19.68 13.93 -13.99
CA GLU A 53 -21.11 13.99 -14.34
C GLU A 53 -21.66 12.61 -14.73
N THR A 54 -20.86 11.82 -15.44
CA THR A 54 -21.30 10.51 -15.96
C THR A 54 -21.09 9.37 -14.96
N GLN A 55 -20.01 9.42 -14.16
CA GLN A 55 -19.55 8.30 -13.34
C GLN A 55 -19.45 8.61 -11.85
N TRP A 56 -20.15 9.64 -11.35
CA TRP A 56 -20.07 10.04 -9.96
C TRP A 56 -20.28 8.91 -8.92
N PRO A 57 -21.17 7.88 -9.15
CA PRO A 57 -21.33 6.82 -8.17
C PRO A 57 -20.06 5.95 -8.04
N LEU A 58 -19.35 5.73 -9.17
CA LEU A 58 -18.06 5.01 -9.15
C LEU A 58 -17.00 5.79 -8.41
N PHE A 59 -16.92 7.12 -8.62
CA PHE A 59 -15.97 7.97 -7.89
C PHE A 59 -16.26 7.98 -6.40
N LEU A 60 -17.51 8.07 -5.98
CA LEU A 60 -17.88 8.01 -4.57
C LEU A 60 -17.59 6.65 -3.95
N GLY A 61 -17.97 5.56 -4.64
CA GLY A 61 -17.71 4.21 -4.18
C GLY A 61 -16.21 3.92 -4.03
N HIS A 62 -15.43 4.27 -5.05
CA HIS A 62 -13.98 4.13 -5.04
C HIS A 62 -13.33 5.00 -3.95
N GLY A 63 -13.74 6.26 -3.84
CA GLY A 63 -13.26 7.18 -2.82
C GLY A 63 -13.53 6.69 -1.39
N ALA A 64 -14.75 6.18 -1.13
CA ALA A 64 -15.12 5.61 0.16
C ALA A 64 -14.27 4.37 0.48
N PHE A 65 -14.06 3.49 -0.51
CA PHE A 65 -13.21 2.30 -0.37
C PHE A 65 -11.76 2.68 -0.03
N ILE A 66 -11.17 3.61 -0.78
CA ILE A 66 -9.80 4.10 -0.54
C ILE A 66 -9.68 4.77 0.83
N ALA A 67 -10.67 5.57 1.24
CA ALA A 67 -10.69 6.20 2.55
C ALA A 67 -10.70 5.16 3.68
N ALA A 68 -11.55 4.14 3.58
CA ALA A 68 -11.61 3.04 4.55
C ALA A 68 -10.28 2.26 4.60
N ALA A 69 -9.72 1.90 3.45
CA ALA A 69 -8.44 1.19 3.34
C ALA A 69 -7.29 2.02 3.95
N SER A 70 -7.25 3.33 3.68
CA SER A 70 -6.23 4.24 4.22
C SER A 70 -6.34 4.37 5.74
N CYS A 71 -7.56 4.42 6.29
CA CYS A 71 -7.77 4.43 7.73
C CYS A 71 -7.27 3.12 8.38
N LEU A 72 -7.57 1.97 7.78
CA LEU A 72 -7.10 0.67 8.24
C LEU A 72 -5.58 0.57 8.17
N LEU A 73 -4.98 1.03 7.09
CA LEU A 73 -3.52 1.07 6.92
C LEU A 73 -2.85 1.97 7.97
N ALA A 74 -3.45 3.12 8.30
CA ALA A 74 -2.94 4.01 9.34
C ALA A 74 -3.09 3.42 10.76
N LEU A 75 -4.09 2.57 10.98
CA LEU A 75 -4.31 1.88 12.25
C LEU A 75 -3.43 0.65 12.42
N GLY A 76 -3.12 -0.07 11.34
CA GLY A 76 -2.38 -1.33 11.34
C GLY A 76 -1.14 -1.32 12.24
N PRO A 77 -0.20 -0.35 12.10
CA PRO A 77 1.02 -0.29 12.90
C PRO A 77 0.81 -0.10 14.42
N ARG A 78 -0.42 0.18 14.86
CA ARG A 78 -0.76 0.30 16.28
C ARG A 78 -1.05 -1.06 16.92
N TYR A 79 -1.52 -2.02 16.14
CA TYR A 79 -1.98 -3.33 16.63
C TYR A 79 -1.02 -4.46 16.26
N ILE A 80 -0.32 -4.33 15.15
CA ILE A 80 0.61 -5.36 14.65
C ILE A 80 2.01 -4.78 14.48
N GLY A 81 3.01 -5.64 14.50
CA GLY A 81 4.40 -5.27 14.31
C GLY A 81 4.64 -4.66 12.93
N SER A 82 5.59 -3.75 12.86
CA SER A 82 5.93 -3.08 11.59
C SER A 82 6.45 -4.05 10.52
N ALA A 83 7.07 -5.14 10.92
CA ALA A 83 7.48 -6.21 10.01
C ALA A 83 6.25 -6.91 9.40
N GLU A 84 5.24 -7.19 10.21
CA GLU A 84 3.98 -7.81 9.77
C GLU A 84 3.22 -6.90 8.80
N VAL A 85 3.15 -5.57 9.08
CA VAL A 85 2.55 -4.60 8.14
C VAL A 85 3.29 -4.61 6.80
N SER A 86 4.62 -4.61 6.83
CA SER A 86 5.42 -4.65 5.59
C SER A 86 5.19 -5.94 4.80
N LEU A 87 5.03 -7.06 5.48
CA LEU A 87 4.70 -8.34 4.84
C LEU A 87 3.33 -8.33 4.18
N LEU A 88 2.33 -7.74 4.83
CA LEU A 88 0.99 -7.60 4.27
C LEU A 88 0.98 -6.71 3.02
N ILE A 89 1.72 -5.60 3.03
CA ILE A 89 1.87 -4.72 1.86
C ILE A 89 2.54 -5.46 0.69
N LEU A 90 3.56 -6.25 0.98
CA LEU A 90 4.23 -7.06 -0.05
C LEU A 90 3.33 -8.19 -0.58
N LEU A 91 2.53 -8.80 0.28
CA LEU A 91 1.51 -9.77 -0.13
C LEU A 91 0.47 -9.12 -1.05
N GLU A 92 -0.01 -7.91 -0.72
CA GLU A 92 -0.91 -7.12 -1.55
C GLU A 92 -0.31 -6.87 -2.94
N ALA A 93 0.97 -6.49 -3.02
CA ALA A 93 1.66 -6.23 -4.28
C ALA A 93 1.69 -7.46 -5.22
N VAL A 94 1.61 -8.67 -4.68
CA VAL A 94 1.51 -9.90 -5.45
C VAL A 94 0.05 -10.26 -5.75
N LEU A 95 -0.83 -10.13 -4.76
CA LEU A 95 -2.24 -10.50 -4.92
C LEU A 95 -3.00 -9.57 -5.88
N ALA A 96 -2.67 -8.27 -5.91
CA ALA A 96 -3.38 -7.31 -6.75
C ALA A 96 -3.31 -7.67 -8.25
N PRO A 97 -2.14 -7.94 -8.87
CA PRO A 97 -2.08 -8.40 -10.26
C PRO A 97 -2.79 -9.75 -10.50
N LEU A 98 -2.74 -10.66 -9.54
CA LEU A 98 -3.42 -11.96 -9.65
C LEU A 98 -4.95 -11.81 -9.62
N LEU A 99 -5.47 -10.90 -8.79
CA LEU A 99 -6.90 -10.57 -8.75
C LEU A 99 -7.36 -9.91 -10.05
N VAL A 100 -6.58 -8.97 -10.59
CA VAL A 100 -6.87 -8.35 -11.89
C VAL A 100 -6.92 -9.42 -12.97
N TRP A 101 -5.97 -10.34 -13.00
CA TRP A 101 -5.97 -11.46 -13.94
C TRP A 101 -7.20 -12.35 -13.78
N ALA A 102 -7.56 -12.70 -12.54
CA ALA A 102 -8.69 -13.58 -12.27
C ALA A 102 -10.06 -12.95 -12.61
N VAL A 103 -10.21 -11.62 -12.40
CA VAL A 103 -11.49 -10.92 -12.55
C VAL A 103 -11.65 -10.32 -13.95
N ILE A 104 -10.60 -9.73 -14.50
CA ILE A 104 -10.63 -9.01 -15.77
C ILE A 104 -10.12 -9.90 -16.91
N GLY A 105 -9.39 -10.98 -16.61
CA GLY A 105 -8.76 -11.88 -17.59
C GLY A 105 -7.49 -11.32 -18.21
N GLU A 106 -7.01 -10.18 -17.75
CA GLU A 106 -5.82 -9.54 -18.27
C GLU A 106 -4.57 -10.23 -17.72
N ASN A 107 -3.80 -10.89 -18.60
CA ASN A 107 -2.62 -11.65 -18.21
C ASN A 107 -1.50 -10.69 -17.78
N PRO A 108 -0.97 -10.80 -16.55
CA PRO A 108 0.08 -9.92 -16.03
C PRO A 108 1.43 -10.07 -16.75
N GLY A 109 1.54 -11.05 -17.64
CA GLY A 109 2.77 -11.36 -18.33
C GLY A 109 3.74 -12.22 -17.51
N SER A 110 4.61 -12.95 -18.20
CA SER A 110 5.55 -13.90 -17.57
C SER A 110 6.54 -13.21 -16.63
N TRP A 111 6.99 -12.00 -16.95
CA TRP A 111 7.92 -11.26 -16.10
C TRP A 111 7.29 -10.81 -14.76
N ALA A 112 6.02 -10.41 -14.78
CA ALA A 112 5.31 -10.06 -13.54
C ALA A 112 5.11 -11.29 -12.64
N LEU A 113 4.81 -12.45 -13.23
CA LEU A 113 4.70 -13.72 -12.49
C LEU A 113 6.03 -14.15 -11.86
N VAL A 114 7.14 -14.03 -12.61
CA VAL A 114 8.48 -14.30 -12.09
C VAL A 114 8.84 -13.34 -10.97
N GLY A 115 8.59 -12.03 -11.16
CA GLY A 115 8.81 -11.03 -10.12
C GLY A 115 8.02 -11.31 -8.84
N GLY A 116 6.73 -11.66 -8.98
CA GLY A 116 5.88 -12.05 -7.86
C GLY A 116 6.40 -13.29 -7.12
N ALA A 117 6.84 -14.31 -7.85
CA ALA A 117 7.43 -15.52 -7.26
C ALA A 117 8.71 -15.22 -6.48
N VAL A 118 9.59 -14.35 -7.01
CA VAL A 118 10.81 -13.90 -6.32
C VAL A 118 10.47 -13.16 -5.04
N VAL A 119 9.48 -12.26 -5.06
CA VAL A 119 9.03 -11.53 -3.87
C VAL A 119 8.50 -12.47 -2.80
N ILE A 120 7.60 -13.39 -3.17
CA ILE A 120 7.06 -14.39 -2.23
C ILE A 120 8.18 -15.25 -1.65
N GLY A 121 9.11 -15.71 -2.49
CA GLY A 121 10.27 -16.50 -2.06
C GLY A 121 11.14 -15.76 -1.06
N ALA A 122 11.48 -14.50 -1.35
CA ALA A 122 12.28 -13.66 -0.45
C ALA A 122 11.58 -13.42 0.89
N LEU A 123 10.27 -13.17 0.87
CA LEU A 123 9.47 -12.99 2.08
C LEU A 123 9.41 -14.26 2.93
N THR A 124 9.20 -15.40 2.29
CA THR A 124 9.17 -16.70 2.96
C THR A 124 10.49 -16.98 3.66
N VAL A 125 11.61 -16.77 2.96
CA VAL A 125 12.96 -16.95 3.55
C VAL A 125 13.19 -15.97 4.70
N SER A 126 12.85 -14.70 4.54
CA SER A 126 12.98 -13.69 5.59
C SER A 126 12.17 -14.04 6.84
N ASN A 127 10.92 -14.47 6.66
CA ASN A 127 10.06 -14.91 7.77
C ASN A 127 10.60 -16.15 8.48
N LEU A 128 11.01 -17.16 7.73
CA LEU A 128 11.58 -18.37 8.31
C LEU A 128 12.85 -18.05 9.10
N TYR A 129 13.70 -17.17 8.58
CA TYR A 129 14.91 -16.70 9.29
C TYR A 129 14.57 -15.98 10.59
N THR A 130 13.60 -15.07 10.56
CA THR A 130 13.14 -14.35 11.76
C THR A 130 12.57 -15.30 12.81
N LEU A 131 11.72 -16.23 12.42
CA LEU A 131 11.15 -17.24 13.31
C LEU A 131 12.21 -18.16 13.91
N ALA A 132 13.22 -18.56 13.12
CA ALA A 132 14.32 -19.38 13.59
C ALA A 132 15.18 -18.64 14.64
N ASN A 133 15.40 -17.33 14.45
CA ASN A 133 16.16 -16.51 15.39
C ASN A 133 15.39 -16.23 16.68
N GLN A 134 14.07 -16.00 16.60
CA GLN A 134 13.23 -15.88 17.79
C GLN A 134 13.26 -17.12 18.68
N LYS A 135 13.24 -18.33 18.08
CA LYS A 135 13.38 -19.59 18.81
C LYS A 135 14.76 -19.75 19.48
N ARG A 136 15.78 -19.07 18.95
CA ARG A 136 17.16 -19.09 19.53
C ARG A 136 17.42 -17.99 20.56
N GLY A 137 16.41 -17.16 20.89
CA GLY A 137 16.54 -16.08 21.86
C GLY A 137 17.46 -14.92 21.42
N ILE A 138 17.72 -14.79 20.13
CA ILE A 138 18.54 -13.71 19.58
C ILE A 138 17.63 -12.49 19.33
N PRO A 139 17.87 -11.32 19.97
CA PRO A 139 17.09 -10.12 19.70
C PRO A 139 17.25 -9.70 18.24
N THR A 140 16.17 -9.75 17.47
CA THR A 140 16.11 -9.14 16.14
C THR A 140 15.72 -7.69 16.32
N GLY A 141 16.70 -6.78 16.16
CA GLY A 141 16.54 -5.32 16.26
C GLY A 141 15.65 -4.74 15.19
#